data_1a4c28fb6c28b9458452455839f2148c
#
_entry.id   1a4c28fb6c28b9458452455839f2148c
#
_cell.length_a   1.000
_cell.length_b   1.000
_cell.length_c   1.000
_cell.angle_alpha   90.00
_cell.angle_beta   90.00
_cell.angle_gamma   90.00
#
_symmetry.space_group_name_H-M   'P 1'
#
loop_
_entity.id
_entity.type
_entity.pdbx_description
1 polymer ?
#
loop_
_entity_poly.entity_id
_entity_poly.type
_entity_poly.pdbx_seq_one_letter_code
_entity_poly.pdbx_strand_id
1 'polypeptide(L)'
;ALMQGLETATGAQIDIERKVRYPSVRNPRELVEQFYAVLDSMDDAVLVEPVMAAEDFAEYQQEIPGVFFFLGVQEPSGTAPLHSSHFDFDERVLLTGVETFKLILEGASSCTKKK
;
A
#
# COMPACT_ATOMS: atom_id res chain seq x y z
N ALA A 1 -1.93 23.26 21.72
CA ALA A 1 -0.80 24.05 22.22
C ALA A 1 -0.23 25.02 21.18
N LEU A 2 0.25 24.53 20.00
CA LEU A 2 0.88 25.42 19.00
C LEU A 2 -0.09 26.49 18.45
N MET A 3 -1.31 26.11 18.07
CA MET A 3 -2.32 27.02 17.51
C MET A 3 -2.75 28.07 18.55
N GLN A 4 -2.99 27.67 19.78
CA GLN A 4 -3.29 28.59 20.87
C GLN A 4 -2.16 29.61 21.10
N GLY A 5 -0.90 29.18 20.96
CA GLY A 5 0.26 30.08 21.03
C GLY A 5 0.25 31.12 19.89
N LEU A 6 -0.08 30.68 18.67
CA LEU A 6 -0.20 31.57 17.52
C LEU A 6 -1.37 32.57 17.68
N GLU A 7 -2.53 32.11 18.11
CA GLU A 7 -3.69 32.99 18.39
C GLU A 7 -3.33 34.04 19.43
N THR A 8 -2.67 33.64 20.52
CA THR A 8 -2.25 34.58 21.57
C THR A 8 -1.22 35.59 21.06
N ALA A 9 -0.28 35.17 20.25
CA ALA A 9 0.79 36.02 19.73
C ALA A 9 0.34 36.97 18.63
N THR A 10 -0.65 36.58 17.83
CA THR A 10 -1.06 37.33 16.62
C THR A 10 -2.42 37.98 16.75
N GLY A 11 -3.27 37.59 17.69
CA GLY A 11 -4.67 38.00 17.79
C GLY A 11 -5.56 37.36 16.71
N ALA A 12 -5.03 36.42 15.90
CA ALA A 12 -5.80 35.72 14.90
C ALA A 12 -6.69 34.65 15.55
N GLN A 13 -7.82 34.35 14.94
CA GLN A 13 -8.67 33.24 15.28
C GLN A 13 -8.32 32.10 14.33
N ILE A 14 -8.02 30.89 14.85
CA ILE A 14 -7.59 29.73 14.06
C ILE A 14 -8.56 28.58 14.27
N ASP A 15 -9.38 28.32 13.26
CA ASP A 15 -10.23 27.15 13.21
C ASP A 15 -9.52 26.02 12.47
N ILE A 16 -9.51 24.80 13.06
CA ILE A 16 -8.92 23.60 12.45
C ILE A 16 -10.03 22.61 12.14
N GLU A 17 -10.34 22.49 10.87
CA GLU A 17 -11.23 21.44 10.37
C GLU A 17 -10.38 20.28 9.83
N ARG A 18 -10.56 19.09 10.41
CA ARG A 18 -9.92 17.86 9.93
C ARG A 18 -10.94 17.04 9.13
N LYS A 19 -10.86 17.11 7.81
CA LYS A 19 -11.85 16.46 6.91
C LYS A 19 -11.59 14.97 6.68
N VAL A 20 -10.33 14.59 6.56
CA VAL A 20 -9.93 13.19 6.29
C VAL A 20 -8.72 12.86 7.14
N ARG A 21 -8.68 11.62 7.64
CA ARG A 21 -7.52 11.06 8.32
C ARG A 21 -7.43 9.58 7.97
N TYR A 22 -6.41 9.24 7.18
CA TYR A 22 -6.05 7.84 6.99
C TYR A 22 -4.94 7.45 7.98
N PRO A 23 -5.02 6.24 8.60
CA PRO A 23 -3.88 5.65 9.29
C PRO A 23 -2.73 5.40 8.30
N SER A 24 -1.54 5.13 8.84
CA SER A 24 -0.44 4.66 7.99
C SER A 24 -0.63 3.18 7.66
N VAL A 25 -0.44 2.80 6.40
CA VAL A 25 -0.29 1.39 6.02
C VAL A 25 0.97 0.84 6.71
N ARG A 26 0.81 -0.27 7.41
CA ARG A 26 1.91 -0.99 8.07
C ARG A 26 1.78 -2.47 7.79
N ASN A 27 2.59 -2.97 6.90
CA ASN A 27 2.66 -4.39 6.61
C ASN A 27 3.30 -5.13 7.78
N PRO A 28 2.59 -6.07 8.45
CA PRO A 28 3.18 -6.89 9.50
C PRO A 28 4.33 -7.73 8.96
N ARG A 29 5.48 -7.70 9.64
CA ARG A 29 6.71 -8.36 9.17
C ARG A 29 6.50 -9.84 8.88
N GLU A 30 5.82 -10.55 9.77
CA GLU A 30 5.55 -11.99 9.61
C GLU A 30 4.72 -12.30 8.36
N LEU A 31 3.72 -11.44 8.04
CA LEU A 31 2.93 -11.60 6.82
C LEU A 31 3.73 -11.25 5.56
N VAL A 32 4.63 -10.26 5.65
CA VAL A 32 5.53 -9.93 4.54
C VAL A 32 6.47 -11.09 4.25
N GLU A 33 7.05 -11.72 5.28
CA GLU A 33 7.92 -12.90 5.13
C GLU A 33 7.16 -14.08 4.50
N GLN A 34 5.90 -14.31 4.90
CA GLN A 34 5.05 -15.32 4.28
C GLN A 34 4.72 -14.98 2.81
N PHE A 35 4.44 -13.71 2.54
CA PHE A 35 4.15 -13.21 1.20
C PHE A 35 5.35 -13.43 0.27
N TYR A 36 6.56 -13.09 0.69
CA TYR A 36 7.78 -13.37 -0.08
C TYR A 36 8.01 -14.86 -0.31
N ALA A 37 7.80 -15.70 0.71
CA ALA A 37 7.97 -17.14 0.57
C ALA A 37 7.00 -17.77 -0.44
N VAL A 38 5.80 -17.19 -0.59
CA VAL A 38 4.81 -17.62 -1.59
C VAL A 38 5.21 -17.14 -3.00
N LEU A 39 5.84 -15.98 -3.10
CA LEU A 39 6.29 -15.38 -4.36
C LEU A 39 7.71 -15.79 -4.78
N ASP A 40 8.34 -16.72 -4.08
CA ASP A 40 9.72 -17.19 -4.36
C ASP A 40 9.94 -17.65 -5.81
N SER A 41 8.86 -18.05 -6.49
CA SER A 41 8.87 -18.37 -7.92
C SER A 41 8.76 -17.14 -8.85
N MET A 42 8.57 -15.97 -8.30
CA MET A 42 8.47 -14.70 -9.04
C MET A 42 9.73 -13.87 -8.74
N ASP A 43 10.69 -13.88 -9.64
CA ASP A 43 12.01 -13.24 -9.48
C ASP A 43 11.96 -11.71 -9.32
N ASP A 44 10.80 -11.09 -9.51
CA ASP A 44 10.62 -9.63 -9.59
C ASP A 44 10.03 -9.01 -8.31
N ALA A 45 9.85 -9.76 -7.22
CA ALA A 45 9.33 -9.21 -5.98
C ALA A 45 10.43 -8.44 -5.23
N VAL A 46 10.28 -7.12 -5.10
CA VAL A 46 11.26 -6.25 -4.46
C VAL A 46 10.67 -5.48 -3.27
N LEU A 47 11.49 -5.25 -2.25
CA LEU A 47 11.12 -4.36 -1.17
C LEU A 47 11.30 -2.90 -1.62
N VAL A 48 10.24 -2.11 -1.47
CA VAL A 48 10.28 -0.68 -1.79
C VAL A 48 10.42 0.17 -0.53
N GLU A 49 11.04 1.33 -0.67
CA GLU A 49 11.10 2.31 0.40
C GLU A 49 9.70 2.86 0.73
N PRO A 50 9.46 3.29 1.99
CA PRO A 50 8.21 3.90 2.37
C PRO A 50 7.86 5.11 1.51
N VAL A 51 6.62 5.17 1.05
CA VAL A 51 6.11 6.28 0.24
C VAL A 51 5.09 7.12 1.03
N MET A 52 5.11 8.43 0.81
CA MET A 52 4.15 9.37 1.40
C MET A 52 2.90 9.43 0.52
N ALA A 53 2.06 8.40 0.62
CA ALA A 53 0.78 8.33 -0.07
C ALA A 53 -0.36 8.10 0.93
N ALA A 54 -1.56 8.56 0.61
CA ALA A 54 -2.77 8.20 1.33
C ALA A 54 -3.35 6.93 0.72
N GLU A 55 -3.69 5.96 1.56
CA GLU A 55 -4.20 4.66 1.14
C GLU A 55 -5.29 4.19 2.10
N ASP A 56 -6.47 3.88 1.58
CA ASP A 56 -7.63 3.45 2.37
C ASP A 56 -7.49 2.02 2.89
N PHE A 57 -6.62 1.20 2.29
CA PHE A 57 -6.28 -0.12 2.80
C PHE A 57 -5.81 -0.10 4.26
N ALA A 58 -5.26 1.03 4.70
CA ALA A 58 -4.86 1.23 6.09
C ALA A 58 -6.04 1.11 7.08
N GLU A 59 -7.28 1.40 6.68
CA GLU A 59 -8.47 1.21 7.51
C GLU A 59 -8.79 -0.29 7.69
N TYR A 60 -8.64 -1.10 6.65
CA TYR A 60 -8.79 -2.56 6.77
C TYR A 60 -7.76 -3.15 7.72
N GLN A 61 -6.53 -2.61 7.74
CA GLN A 61 -5.48 -3.08 8.64
C GLN A 61 -5.73 -2.75 10.12
N GLN A 62 -6.67 -1.86 10.45
CA GLN A 62 -7.11 -1.65 11.83
C GLN A 62 -7.90 -2.86 12.37
N GLU A 63 -8.60 -3.56 11.50
CA GLU A 63 -9.49 -4.68 11.84
C GLU A 63 -8.81 -6.05 11.58
N ILE A 64 -8.08 -6.16 10.49
CA ILE A 64 -7.51 -7.44 10.03
C ILE A 64 -6.06 -7.21 9.57
N PRO A 65 -5.09 -8.01 10.08
CA PRO A 65 -3.73 -7.96 9.55
C PRO A 65 -3.71 -8.26 8.04
N GLY A 66 -3.05 -7.40 7.26
CA GLY A 66 -2.97 -7.54 5.82
C GLY A 66 -1.67 -6.99 5.25
N VAL A 67 -1.32 -7.40 4.05
CA VAL A 67 -0.18 -6.88 3.28
C VAL A 67 -0.68 -6.06 2.11
N PHE A 68 -0.24 -4.82 2.05
CA PHE A 68 -0.40 -3.96 0.88
C PHE A 68 0.88 -4.02 0.04
N PHE A 69 0.73 -4.20 -1.25
CA PHE A 69 1.84 -4.25 -2.20
C PHE A 69 1.49 -3.49 -3.47
N PHE A 70 2.49 -3.03 -4.18
CA PHE A 70 2.33 -2.40 -5.49
C PHE A 70 2.58 -3.42 -6.60
N LEU A 71 1.74 -3.38 -7.62
CA LEU A 71 2.02 -4.07 -8.88
C LEU A 71 2.72 -3.08 -9.82
N GLY A 72 3.96 -3.38 -10.18
CA GLY A 72 4.74 -2.54 -11.08
C GLY A 72 4.17 -2.55 -12.49
N VAL A 73 3.95 -1.36 -13.05
CA VAL A 73 3.36 -1.16 -14.39
C VAL A 73 4.27 -0.35 -15.30
N GLN A 74 5.51 -0.09 -14.85
CA GLN A 74 6.43 0.76 -15.62
C GLN A 74 6.98 0.00 -16.83
N GLU A 75 6.82 0.61 -18.01
CA GLU A 75 7.43 0.14 -19.25
C GLU A 75 8.83 0.75 -19.48
N PRO A 76 9.70 0.09 -20.28
CA PRO A 76 11.01 0.64 -20.63
C PRO A 76 10.95 2.00 -21.35
N SER A 77 9.86 2.28 -22.05
CA SER A 77 9.59 3.55 -22.72
C SER A 77 9.18 4.68 -21.79
N GLY A 78 8.93 4.35 -20.51
CA GLY A 78 8.36 5.24 -19.51
C GLY A 78 6.84 5.20 -19.50
N THR A 79 6.26 5.30 -18.32
CA THR A 79 4.81 5.36 -18.08
C THR A 79 4.46 6.72 -17.47
N ALA A 80 3.36 7.30 -17.87
CA ALA A 80 2.86 8.51 -17.22
C ALA A 80 2.59 8.21 -15.73
N PRO A 81 2.81 9.16 -14.82
CA PRO A 81 2.61 8.91 -13.39
C PRO A 81 1.16 8.60 -13.07
N LEU A 82 0.94 7.89 -11.98
CA LEU A 82 -0.40 7.64 -11.41
C LEU A 82 -1.19 8.95 -11.32
N HIS A 83 -2.49 8.87 -11.57
CA HIS A 83 -3.42 10.01 -11.60
C HIS A 83 -3.22 10.99 -12.77
N SER A 84 -2.31 10.70 -13.73
CA SER A 84 -2.24 11.43 -14.99
C SER A 84 -3.43 11.07 -15.88
N SER A 85 -3.97 12.05 -16.63
CA SER A 85 -4.97 11.78 -17.68
C SER A 85 -4.40 10.99 -18.87
N HIS A 86 -3.10 10.82 -18.93
CA HIS A 86 -2.36 10.05 -19.93
C HIS A 86 -1.78 8.75 -19.35
N PHE A 87 -2.20 8.37 -18.15
CA PHE A 87 -1.76 7.11 -17.54
C PHE A 87 -2.24 5.94 -18.39
N ASP A 88 -1.29 5.12 -18.80
CA ASP A 88 -1.50 3.90 -19.57
C ASP A 88 -0.43 2.88 -19.19
N PHE A 89 -0.70 1.59 -19.39
CA PHE A 89 0.22 0.52 -19.09
C PHE A 89 -0.07 -0.73 -19.93
N ASP A 90 0.89 -1.62 -20.06
CA ASP A 90 0.69 -2.89 -20.72
C ASP A 90 -0.28 -3.78 -19.94
N GLU A 91 -1.46 -4.06 -20.51
CA GLU A 91 -2.50 -4.86 -19.87
C GLU A 91 -2.04 -6.28 -19.48
N ARG A 92 -0.94 -6.78 -20.06
CA ARG A 92 -0.36 -8.07 -19.69
C ARG A 92 0.04 -8.14 -18.21
N VAL A 93 0.35 -7.01 -17.59
CA VAL A 93 0.67 -6.94 -16.15
C VAL A 93 -0.50 -7.40 -15.28
N LEU A 94 -1.74 -7.32 -15.76
CA LEU A 94 -2.92 -7.82 -15.05
C LEU A 94 -2.86 -9.34 -14.83
N LEU A 95 -2.25 -10.07 -15.76
CA LEU A 95 -2.02 -11.52 -15.62
C LEU A 95 -1.05 -11.81 -14.47
N THR A 96 0.00 -11.00 -14.33
CA THR A 96 0.92 -11.08 -13.18
C THR A 96 0.18 -10.84 -11.87
N GLY A 97 -0.72 -9.86 -11.82
CA GLY A 97 -1.57 -9.60 -10.65
C GLY A 97 -2.46 -10.80 -10.29
N VAL A 98 -3.10 -11.40 -11.29
CA VAL A 98 -3.95 -12.60 -11.10
C VAL A 98 -3.11 -13.78 -10.57
N GLU A 99 -1.94 -14.01 -11.14
CA GLU A 99 -1.03 -15.08 -10.72
C GLU A 99 -0.55 -14.86 -9.28
N THR A 100 -0.19 -13.63 -8.92
CA THR A 100 0.17 -13.23 -7.56
C THR A 100 -0.93 -13.61 -6.57
N PHE A 101 -2.18 -13.20 -6.82
CA PHE A 101 -3.30 -13.55 -5.94
C PHE A 101 -3.58 -15.04 -5.87
N LYS A 102 -3.42 -15.77 -6.97
CA LYS A 102 -3.55 -17.23 -6.98
C LYS A 102 -2.53 -17.90 -6.08
N LEU A 103 -1.26 -17.51 -6.18
CA LEU A 103 -0.18 -18.02 -5.33
C LEU A 103 -0.44 -17.73 -3.84
N ILE A 104 -0.90 -16.51 -3.51
CA ILE A 104 -1.26 -16.13 -2.15
C ILE A 104 -2.35 -17.07 -1.59
N LEU A 105 -3.41 -17.32 -2.35
CA LEU A 105 -4.52 -18.19 -1.94
C LEU A 105 -4.07 -19.64 -1.75
N GLU A 106 -3.24 -20.16 -2.64
CA GLU A 106 -2.68 -21.52 -2.55
C GLU A 106 -1.74 -21.65 -1.35
N GLY A 107 -0.87 -20.66 -1.12
CA GLY A 107 0.04 -20.62 0.03
C GLY A 107 -0.70 -20.51 1.36
N ALA A 108 -1.71 -19.68 1.46
CA ALA A 108 -2.54 -19.56 2.65
C ALA A 108 -3.28 -20.87 2.99
N SER A 109 -3.76 -21.58 1.96
CA SER A 109 -4.45 -22.87 2.12
C SER A 109 -3.52 -23.97 2.63
N SER A 110 -2.23 -23.92 2.35
CA SER A 110 -1.23 -24.88 2.82
C SER A 110 -0.84 -24.65 4.29
N CYS A 111 -0.88 -23.41 4.76
CA CYS A 111 -0.56 -23.04 6.14
C CYS A 111 -1.64 -23.49 7.15
N THR A 112 -2.92 -23.49 6.73
CA THR A 112 -4.05 -23.91 7.58
C THR A 112 -4.13 -25.41 7.82
N LYS A 113 -3.45 -26.24 7.03
CA LYS A 113 -3.45 -27.72 7.17
C LYS A 113 -2.43 -28.28 8.17
N LYS A 114 -1.64 -27.42 8.83
CA LYS A 114 -0.58 -27.83 9.80
C LYS A 114 -0.94 -27.57 11.27
N LYS A 115 -2.22 -27.45 11.60
CA LYS A 115 -2.69 -27.38 13.01
C LYS A 115 -3.44 -28.63 13.41
#